data_97553e32c4e03e04882563465a6d21a3
#
_entry.id   97553e32c4e03e04882563465a6d21a3
#
_cell.length_a   1.000
_cell.length_b   1.000
_cell.length_c   1.000
_cell.angle_alpha   90.00
_cell.angle_beta   90.00
_cell.angle_gamma   90.00
#
_symmetry.space_group_name_H-M   'P 1'
#
loop_
_entity.id
_entity.type
_entity.pdbx_description
1 polymer ?
#
loop_
_entity_poly.entity_id
_entity_poly.type
_entity_poly.pdbx_seq_one_letter_code
_entity_poly.pdbx_strand_id
1 'polypeptide(L)'
;MTDKLIIFDTTLRDGEQSPGASMTRDEKLRIARQLERLKVDVIEAGFAASSNGDFEAVQGIANAIKDSTICSLSRANDRDISRAAEALKGANSARIHTFIATSPLHMEKKLRMSPEQVLEQAKQSVRFARNLVGDIEFSAEDGYRSEMDFLCRVVEAVIAEGATTINIPDTVGYAIPELYGNFIKTLRERVPNSDKAIWSVHCHNDLGMAVANSL
;
A
#
# COMPACT_ATOMS: atom_id res chain seq x y z
N MET A 1 -9.46 25.17 -0.59
CA MET A 1 -8.30 24.44 -1.13
C MET A 1 -8.86 23.43 -2.10
N THR A 2 -8.34 23.36 -3.32
CA THR A 2 -8.73 22.30 -4.26
C THR A 2 -8.07 21.02 -3.79
N ASP A 3 -8.84 19.97 -3.59
CA ASP A 3 -8.31 18.64 -3.24
C ASP A 3 -7.42 18.16 -4.40
N LYS A 4 -6.20 17.76 -4.06
CA LYS A 4 -5.27 17.18 -5.04
C LYS A 4 -5.52 15.68 -5.14
N LEU A 5 -5.84 15.19 -6.34
CA LEU A 5 -5.78 13.75 -6.63
C LEU A 5 -4.32 13.30 -6.70
N ILE A 6 -3.98 12.23 -6.00
CA ILE A 6 -2.67 11.59 -5.99
C ILE A 6 -2.76 10.28 -6.77
N ILE A 7 -1.93 10.14 -7.78
CA ILE A 7 -1.83 8.92 -8.59
C ILE A 7 -0.71 8.04 -8.04
N PHE A 8 -1.10 6.84 -7.58
CA PHE A 8 -0.19 5.81 -7.11
C PHE A 8 -0.15 4.66 -8.12
N ASP A 9 0.95 4.54 -8.85
CA ASP A 9 1.14 3.50 -9.86
C ASP A 9 1.79 2.25 -9.26
N THR A 10 1.18 1.10 -9.46
CA THR A 10 1.63 -0.21 -8.96
C THR A 10 2.08 -1.16 -10.08
N THR A 11 2.31 -0.67 -11.29
CA THR A 11 2.73 -1.48 -12.44
C THR A 11 3.97 -2.33 -12.12
N LEU A 12 4.96 -1.75 -11.42
CA LEU A 12 6.23 -2.38 -11.12
C LEU A 12 6.20 -3.29 -9.88
N ARG A 13 5.06 -3.42 -9.22
CA ARG A 13 4.87 -4.32 -8.08
C ARG A 13 3.69 -5.27 -8.32
N ASP A 14 2.45 -4.77 -8.29
CA ASP A 14 1.24 -5.58 -8.46
C ASP A 14 1.09 -6.04 -9.91
N GLY A 15 1.31 -5.15 -10.85
CA GLY A 15 1.27 -5.46 -12.28
C GLY A 15 2.28 -6.54 -12.68
N GLU A 16 3.47 -6.53 -12.12
CA GLU A 16 4.52 -7.53 -12.35
C GLU A 16 4.12 -8.93 -11.84
N GLN A 17 3.22 -9.02 -10.87
CA GLN A 17 2.76 -10.30 -10.33
C GLN A 17 1.83 -11.06 -11.28
N SER A 18 1.36 -10.42 -12.35
CA SER A 18 0.56 -11.08 -13.37
C SER A 18 1.40 -12.13 -14.12
N PRO A 19 0.82 -13.30 -14.47
CA PRO A 19 1.53 -14.33 -15.21
C PRO A 19 2.15 -13.79 -16.51
N GLY A 20 3.47 -13.99 -16.68
CA GLY A 20 4.21 -13.54 -17.86
C GLY A 20 4.62 -12.06 -17.86
N ALA A 21 4.32 -11.31 -16.82
CA ALA A 21 4.66 -9.89 -16.71
C ALA A 21 5.94 -9.60 -15.90
N SER A 22 6.68 -10.63 -15.51
CA SER A 22 7.96 -10.46 -14.79
C SER A 22 8.96 -9.66 -15.63
N MET A 23 9.63 -8.72 -14.97
CA MET A 23 10.53 -7.76 -15.61
C MET A 23 11.95 -7.86 -15.04
N THR A 24 12.93 -7.64 -15.90
CA THR A 24 14.30 -7.43 -15.50
C THR A 24 14.46 -6.05 -14.82
N ARG A 25 15.52 -5.87 -14.05
CA ARG A 25 15.86 -4.58 -13.43
C ARG A 25 15.87 -3.42 -14.43
N ASP A 26 16.46 -3.63 -15.62
CA ASP A 26 16.58 -2.58 -16.64
C ASP A 26 15.21 -2.24 -17.27
N GLU A 27 14.35 -3.21 -17.46
CA GLU A 27 12.96 -2.99 -17.92
C GLU A 27 12.18 -2.21 -16.88
N LYS A 28 12.26 -2.58 -15.60
CA LYS A 28 11.62 -1.83 -14.50
C LYS A 28 12.11 -0.38 -14.46
N LEU A 29 13.41 -0.15 -14.60
CA LEU A 29 13.96 1.21 -14.62
C LEU A 29 13.47 2.04 -15.82
N ARG A 30 13.34 1.41 -17.00
CA ARG A 30 12.79 2.08 -18.20
C ARG A 30 11.34 2.49 -17.98
N ILE A 31 10.52 1.61 -17.40
CA ILE A 31 9.12 1.90 -17.08
C ILE A 31 9.03 3.00 -16.02
N ALA A 32 9.81 2.91 -14.94
CA ALA A 32 9.83 3.93 -13.89
C ALA A 32 10.10 5.35 -14.46
N ARG A 33 11.04 5.48 -15.40
CA ARG A 33 11.31 6.75 -16.09
C ARG A 33 10.13 7.24 -16.93
N GLN A 34 9.34 6.34 -17.53
CA GLN A 34 8.14 6.76 -18.26
C GLN A 34 7.03 7.19 -17.30
N LEU A 35 6.85 6.50 -16.18
CA LEU A 35 5.91 6.90 -15.13
C LEU A 35 6.25 8.28 -14.55
N GLU A 36 7.53 8.55 -14.30
CA GLU A 36 7.99 9.87 -13.87
C GLU A 36 7.69 10.95 -14.94
N ARG A 37 7.94 10.67 -16.23
CA ARG A 37 7.59 11.59 -17.33
C ARG A 37 6.08 11.83 -17.44
N LEU A 38 5.25 10.85 -17.10
CA LEU A 38 3.79 10.97 -17.02
C LEU A 38 3.35 11.76 -15.77
N LYS A 39 4.27 12.16 -14.90
CA LYS A 39 3.99 12.88 -13.66
C LYS A 39 3.15 12.08 -12.65
N VAL A 40 3.35 10.77 -12.61
CA VAL A 40 2.80 9.93 -11.55
C VAL A 40 3.38 10.39 -10.21
N ASP A 41 2.53 10.58 -9.21
CA ASP A 41 2.95 11.12 -7.90
C ASP A 41 3.77 10.09 -7.10
N VAL A 42 3.34 8.83 -7.10
CA VAL A 42 3.98 7.74 -6.35
C VAL A 42 4.15 6.52 -7.26
N ILE A 43 5.36 5.95 -7.29
CA ILE A 43 5.69 4.73 -8.04
C ILE A 43 6.04 3.63 -7.04
N GLU A 44 5.22 2.57 -6.97
CA GLU A 44 5.56 1.38 -6.20
C GLU A 44 6.53 0.52 -7.01
N ALA A 45 7.81 0.64 -6.67
CA ALA A 45 8.91 0.08 -7.45
C ALA A 45 9.08 -1.44 -7.32
N GLY A 46 8.51 -2.03 -6.27
CA GLY A 46 8.57 -3.47 -6.03
C GLY A 46 8.45 -3.85 -4.56
N PHE A 47 8.85 -5.09 -4.26
CA PHE A 47 8.88 -5.65 -2.92
C PHE A 47 10.34 -6.02 -2.56
N ALA A 48 11.09 -5.07 -2.00
CA ALA A 48 12.53 -5.20 -1.77
C ALA A 48 12.96 -6.39 -0.89
N ALA A 49 12.04 -6.92 -0.07
CA ALA A 49 12.32 -8.06 0.80
C ALA A 49 12.05 -9.42 0.15
N SER A 50 11.48 -9.47 -1.06
CA SER A 50 11.15 -10.74 -1.74
C SER A 50 12.40 -11.46 -2.26
N SER A 51 13.35 -10.73 -2.82
CA SER A 51 14.62 -11.26 -3.33
C SER A 51 15.72 -10.19 -3.37
N ASN A 52 16.96 -10.60 -3.59
CA ASN A 52 18.05 -9.64 -3.84
C ASN A 52 17.86 -8.88 -5.15
N GLY A 53 17.33 -9.52 -6.20
CA GLY A 53 17.03 -8.87 -7.47
C GLY A 53 15.98 -7.77 -7.32
N ASP A 54 14.91 -8.03 -6.55
CA ASP A 54 13.89 -7.01 -6.24
C ASP A 54 14.47 -5.87 -5.42
N PHE A 55 15.31 -6.17 -4.45
CA PHE A 55 16.02 -5.14 -3.70
C PHE A 55 16.85 -4.22 -4.62
N GLU A 56 17.67 -4.81 -5.50
CA GLU A 56 18.50 -4.07 -6.44
C GLU A 56 17.67 -3.26 -7.44
N ALA A 57 16.53 -3.78 -7.86
CA ALA A 57 15.60 -3.07 -8.75
C ALA A 57 14.99 -1.84 -8.05
N VAL A 58 14.45 -2.02 -6.84
CA VAL A 58 13.90 -0.90 -6.04
C VAL A 58 14.98 0.14 -5.77
N GLN A 59 16.17 -0.27 -5.35
CA GLN A 59 17.31 0.63 -5.08
C GLN A 59 17.74 1.38 -6.35
N GLY A 60 17.80 0.70 -7.49
CA GLY A 60 18.13 1.31 -8.78
C GLY A 60 17.13 2.39 -9.19
N ILE A 61 15.84 2.14 -8.99
CA ILE A 61 14.75 3.09 -9.25
C ILE A 61 14.85 4.27 -8.27
N ALA A 62 15.01 4.01 -6.97
CA ALA A 62 15.17 5.04 -5.94
C ALA A 62 16.33 6.00 -6.24
N ASN A 63 17.43 5.48 -6.76
CA ASN A 63 18.58 6.29 -7.15
C ASN A 63 18.36 7.11 -8.44
N ALA A 64 17.54 6.62 -9.35
CA ALA A 64 17.38 7.21 -10.69
C ALA A 64 16.23 8.22 -10.81
N ILE A 65 15.12 7.97 -10.13
CA ILE A 65 13.89 8.79 -10.19
C ILE A 65 13.98 9.92 -9.17
N LYS A 66 13.58 11.15 -9.59
CA LYS A 66 13.76 12.35 -8.75
C LYS A 66 12.49 13.14 -8.51
N ASP A 67 11.52 13.08 -9.42
CA ASP A 67 10.31 13.91 -9.39
C ASP A 67 9.08 13.17 -8.85
N SER A 68 9.13 11.83 -8.72
CA SER A 68 8.07 11.02 -8.11
C SER A 68 8.53 10.45 -6.77
N THR A 69 7.61 10.23 -5.85
CA THR A 69 7.87 9.46 -4.61
C THR A 69 8.07 7.99 -4.96
N ILE A 70 9.14 7.39 -4.47
CA ILE A 70 9.39 5.96 -4.67
C ILE A 70 8.93 5.18 -3.45
N CYS A 71 8.11 4.18 -3.72
CA CYS A 71 7.49 3.32 -2.72
C CYS A 71 8.03 1.89 -2.82
N SER A 72 8.21 1.22 -1.69
CA SER A 72 8.45 -0.21 -1.61
C SER A 72 7.45 -0.89 -0.70
N LEU A 73 6.86 -1.99 -1.19
CA LEU A 73 5.99 -2.85 -0.40
C LEU A 73 6.80 -3.58 0.69
N SER A 74 6.17 -3.81 1.83
CA SER A 74 6.70 -4.63 2.93
C SER A 74 5.56 -5.30 3.69
N ARG A 75 5.75 -6.56 4.12
CA ARG A 75 4.86 -7.16 5.11
C ARG A 75 5.04 -6.45 6.46
N ALA A 76 4.03 -6.54 7.32
CA ALA A 76 4.03 -5.93 8.64
C ALA A 76 5.01 -6.64 9.61
N ASN A 77 6.31 -6.61 9.30
CA ASN A 77 7.38 -7.10 10.16
C ASN A 77 8.66 -6.28 9.96
N ASP A 78 9.49 -6.20 11.00
CA ASP A 78 10.67 -5.34 11.06
C ASP A 78 11.70 -5.66 9.98
N ARG A 79 11.85 -6.93 9.61
CA ARG A 79 12.82 -7.36 8.59
C ARG A 79 12.45 -6.79 7.21
N ASP A 80 11.22 -6.96 6.79
CA ASP A 80 10.75 -6.50 5.48
C ASP A 80 10.76 -4.96 5.42
N ILE A 81 10.30 -4.31 6.48
CA ILE A 81 10.27 -2.85 6.61
C ILE A 81 11.69 -2.27 6.56
N SER A 82 12.65 -2.86 7.30
CA SER A 82 14.05 -2.44 7.27
C SER A 82 14.65 -2.60 5.88
N ARG A 83 14.32 -3.70 5.19
CA ARG A 83 14.81 -3.97 3.83
C ARG A 83 14.25 -2.97 2.82
N ALA A 84 12.97 -2.60 2.94
CA ALA A 84 12.35 -1.55 2.14
C ALA A 84 13.02 -0.19 2.38
N ALA A 85 13.20 0.20 3.64
CA ALA A 85 13.88 1.46 3.99
C ALA A 85 15.30 1.52 3.44
N GLU A 86 16.05 0.41 3.51
CA GLU A 86 17.41 0.33 2.98
C GLU A 86 17.45 0.54 1.46
N ALA A 87 16.54 -0.10 0.71
CA ALA A 87 16.46 0.05 -0.74
C ALA A 87 16.06 1.48 -1.15
N LEU A 88 15.30 2.18 -0.33
CA LEU A 88 14.79 3.53 -0.59
C LEU A 88 15.75 4.66 -0.21
N LYS A 89 16.90 4.39 0.41
CA LYS A 89 17.84 5.43 0.90
C LYS A 89 18.27 6.46 -0.15
N GLY A 90 18.31 6.09 -1.42
CA GLY A 90 18.70 6.97 -2.53
C GLY A 90 17.59 7.81 -3.14
N ALA A 91 16.35 7.63 -2.69
CA ALA A 91 15.21 8.38 -3.20
C ALA A 91 15.16 9.81 -2.66
N ASN A 92 14.77 10.77 -3.49
CA ASN A 92 14.50 12.14 -3.04
C ASN A 92 13.26 12.20 -2.14
N SER A 93 12.25 11.40 -2.45
CA SER A 93 11.04 11.19 -1.66
C SER A 93 10.75 9.70 -1.58
N ALA A 94 10.62 9.18 -0.37
CA ALA A 94 10.45 7.75 -0.11
C ALA A 94 9.19 7.47 0.68
N ARG A 95 8.47 6.40 0.31
CA ARG A 95 7.32 5.86 1.03
C ARG A 95 7.55 4.39 1.34
N ILE A 96 7.27 3.98 2.57
CA ILE A 96 7.12 2.56 2.92
C ILE A 96 5.64 2.22 2.90
N HIS A 97 5.29 1.20 2.10
CA HIS A 97 3.95 0.64 2.06
C HIS A 97 3.95 -0.67 2.83
N THR A 98 3.32 -0.69 4.00
CA THR A 98 3.18 -1.91 4.81
C THR A 98 1.75 -2.39 4.85
N PHE A 99 1.55 -3.71 4.96
CA PHE A 99 0.22 -4.31 4.94
C PHE A 99 0.11 -5.52 5.86
N ILE A 100 -1.11 -5.74 6.33
CA ILE A 100 -1.52 -6.98 6.98
C ILE A 100 -3.00 -7.25 6.64
N ALA A 101 -3.37 -8.52 6.52
CA ALA A 101 -4.74 -8.88 6.22
C ALA A 101 -5.67 -8.67 7.43
N THR A 102 -6.86 -8.14 7.17
CA THR A 102 -7.84 -7.78 8.19
C THR A 102 -9.17 -8.54 8.07
N SER A 103 -9.37 -9.29 6.97
CA SER A 103 -10.58 -10.10 6.85
C SER A 103 -10.55 -11.34 7.75
N PRO A 104 -11.70 -11.78 8.28
CA PRO A 104 -11.78 -12.97 9.15
C PRO A 104 -11.15 -14.21 8.50
N LEU A 105 -11.40 -14.43 7.22
CA LEU A 105 -10.85 -15.55 6.46
C LEU A 105 -9.31 -15.54 6.47
N HIS A 106 -8.71 -14.39 6.17
CA HIS A 106 -7.25 -14.30 6.12
C HIS A 106 -6.60 -14.31 7.51
N MET A 107 -7.23 -13.71 8.51
CA MET A 107 -6.74 -13.80 9.89
C MET A 107 -6.71 -15.26 10.38
N GLU A 108 -7.78 -16.02 10.13
CA GLU A 108 -7.87 -17.41 10.55
C GLU A 108 -6.96 -18.35 9.74
N LYS A 109 -7.05 -18.32 8.41
CA LYS A 109 -6.44 -19.34 7.53
C LYS A 109 -5.02 -19.01 7.11
N LYS A 110 -4.72 -17.73 6.82
CA LYS A 110 -3.43 -17.25 6.32
C LYS A 110 -2.50 -16.86 7.45
N LEU A 111 -2.94 -15.96 8.33
CA LEU A 111 -2.11 -15.42 9.40
C LEU A 111 -2.11 -16.31 10.64
N ARG A 112 -3.20 -17.01 10.91
CA ARG A 112 -3.45 -17.81 12.15
C ARG A 112 -3.28 -16.94 13.40
N MET A 113 -3.84 -15.73 13.34
CA MET A 113 -3.77 -14.72 14.38
C MET A 113 -5.17 -14.30 14.80
N SER A 114 -5.32 -13.94 16.07
CA SER A 114 -6.54 -13.28 16.55
C SER A 114 -6.63 -11.85 16.04
N PRO A 115 -7.83 -11.24 16.01
CA PRO A 115 -7.98 -9.83 15.65
C PRO A 115 -7.09 -8.89 16.48
N GLU A 116 -6.95 -9.13 17.77
CA GLU A 116 -6.10 -8.35 18.66
C GLU A 116 -4.62 -8.46 18.30
N GLN A 117 -4.16 -9.65 17.93
CA GLN A 117 -2.78 -9.86 17.47
C GLN A 117 -2.53 -9.12 16.15
N VAL A 118 -3.50 -9.15 15.21
CA VAL A 118 -3.40 -8.42 13.94
C VAL A 118 -3.38 -6.90 14.19
N LEU A 119 -4.23 -6.39 15.07
CA LEU A 119 -4.26 -4.97 15.45
C LEU A 119 -2.90 -4.54 16.03
N GLU A 120 -2.35 -5.31 16.96
CA GLU A 120 -1.08 -4.96 17.59
C GLU A 120 0.09 -5.03 16.59
N GLN A 121 0.10 -6.05 15.70
CA GLN A 121 1.09 -6.17 14.63
C GLN A 121 1.02 -4.99 13.66
N ALA A 122 -0.18 -4.55 13.28
CA ALA A 122 -0.38 -3.37 12.42
C ALA A 122 0.21 -2.12 13.07
N LYS A 123 -0.10 -1.87 14.34
CA LYS A 123 0.44 -0.73 15.11
C LYS A 123 1.97 -0.75 15.18
N GLN A 124 2.54 -1.89 15.56
CA GLN A 124 4.00 -2.04 15.68
C GLN A 124 4.71 -1.79 14.35
N SER A 125 4.17 -2.35 13.26
CA SER A 125 4.76 -2.20 11.93
C SER A 125 4.75 -0.73 11.45
N VAL A 126 3.64 -0.02 11.63
CA VAL A 126 3.55 1.40 11.25
C VAL A 126 4.48 2.26 12.11
N ARG A 127 4.48 2.05 13.43
CA ARG A 127 5.39 2.75 14.35
C ARG A 127 6.86 2.50 13.97
N PHE A 128 7.23 1.26 13.66
CA PHE A 128 8.58 0.93 13.25
C PHE A 128 8.96 1.59 11.93
N ALA A 129 8.09 1.50 10.92
CA ALA A 129 8.30 2.13 9.62
C ALA A 129 8.45 3.66 9.74
N ARG A 130 7.63 4.29 10.57
CA ARG A 130 7.65 5.74 10.82
C ARG A 130 8.97 6.25 11.39
N ASN A 131 9.70 5.41 12.12
CA ASN A 131 11.04 5.75 12.61
C ASN A 131 12.10 5.76 11.50
N LEU A 132 11.82 5.13 10.36
CA LEU A 132 12.77 4.99 9.24
C LEU A 132 12.47 5.97 8.09
N VAL A 133 11.17 6.21 7.80
CA VAL A 133 10.72 7.07 6.69
C VAL A 133 9.54 7.93 7.16
N GLY A 134 9.44 9.15 6.64
CA GLY A 134 8.39 10.09 7.03
C GLY A 134 7.02 9.86 6.39
N ASP A 135 6.93 9.10 5.30
CA ASP A 135 5.69 8.82 4.56
C ASP A 135 5.39 7.32 4.59
N ILE A 136 4.29 6.96 5.26
CA ILE A 136 3.89 5.57 5.49
C ILE A 136 2.49 5.34 4.93
N GLU A 137 2.39 4.40 3.98
CA GLU A 137 1.11 3.86 3.55
C GLU A 137 0.84 2.54 4.27
N PHE A 138 -0.36 2.43 4.84
CA PHE A 138 -0.84 1.18 5.42
C PHE A 138 -2.01 0.65 4.61
N SER A 139 -1.91 -0.62 4.16
CA SER A 139 -3.01 -1.35 3.52
C SER A 139 -3.61 -2.39 4.47
N ALA A 140 -4.92 -2.31 4.64
CA ALA A 140 -5.71 -3.40 5.22
C ALA A 140 -5.97 -4.44 4.12
N GLU A 141 -5.10 -5.43 3.94
CA GLU A 141 -5.28 -6.46 2.91
C GLU A 141 -6.64 -7.14 3.08
N ASP A 142 -7.36 -7.31 1.96
CA ASP A 142 -8.73 -7.82 1.93
C ASP A 142 -9.72 -6.93 2.72
N GLY A 143 -9.45 -5.62 2.70
CA GLY A 143 -10.15 -4.63 3.51
C GLY A 143 -11.64 -4.56 3.22
N TYR A 144 -12.05 -4.66 1.96
CA TYR A 144 -13.47 -4.62 1.60
C TYR A 144 -14.28 -5.80 2.19
N ARG A 145 -13.65 -6.95 2.46
CA ARG A 145 -14.29 -8.10 3.09
C ARG A 145 -14.06 -8.18 4.61
N SER A 146 -13.46 -7.15 5.19
CA SER A 146 -13.22 -7.08 6.64
C SER A 146 -14.47 -6.66 7.40
N GLU A 147 -14.57 -7.11 8.65
CA GLU A 147 -15.61 -6.63 9.55
C GLU A 147 -15.44 -5.14 9.83
N MET A 148 -16.48 -4.35 9.60
CA MET A 148 -16.42 -2.89 9.64
C MET A 148 -15.91 -2.36 10.99
N ASP A 149 -16.38 -2.91 12.10
CA ASP A 149 -15.99 -2.46 13.45
C ASP A 149 -14.52 -2.72 13.73
N PHE A 150 -14.02 -3.88 13.31
CA PHE A 150 -12.61 -4.22 13.44
C PHE A 150 -11.74 -3.35 12.53
N LEU A 151 -12.16 -3.14 11.29
CA LEU A 151 -11.42 -2.32 10.33
C LEU A 151 -11.31 -0.86 10.80
N CYS A 152 -12.39 -0.28 11.37
CA CYS A 152 -12.34 1.05 11.96
C CYS A 152 -11.28 1.14 13.09
N ARG A 153 -11.24 0.13 13.98
CA ARG A 153 -10.24 0.07 15.07
C ARG A 153 -8.81 0.01 14.53
N VAL A 154 -8.57 -0.81 13.49
CA VAL A 154 -7.25 -0.93 12.86
C VAL A 154 -6.84 0.39 12.24
N VAL A 155 -7.70 1.00 11.42
CA VAL A 155 -7.42 2.26 10.73
C VAL A 155 -7.14 3.39 11.73
N GLU A 156 -7.98 3.56 12.76
CA GLU A 156 -7.76 4.55 13.80
C GLU A 156 -6.39 4.37 14.47
N ALA A 157 -6.06 3.12 14.82
CA ALA A 157 -4.82 2.80 15.52
C ALA A 157 -3.58 3.07 14.64
N VAL A 158 -3.58 2.66 13.37
CA VAL A 158 -2.41 2.88 12.49
C VAL A 158 -2.22 4.36 12.13
N ILE A 159 -3.29 5.13 12.00
CA ILE A 159 -3.19 6.60 11.86
C ILE A 159 -2.56 7.21 13.11
N ALA A 160 -2.97 6.77 14.30
CA ALA A 160 -2.38 7.23 15.57
C ALA A 160 -0.88 6.88 15.68
N GLU A 161 -0.43 5.77 15.09
CA GLU A 161 0.99 5.37 15.04
C GLU A 161 1.78 6.09 13.93
N GLY A 162 1.12 6.87 13.07
CA GLY A 162 1.77 7.73 12.09
C GLY A 162 1.66 7.30 10.62
N ALA A 163 0.69 6.45 10.29
CA ALA A 163 0.35 6.21 8.88
C ALA A 163 -0.17 7.52 8.26
N THR A 164 0.42 7.92 7.14
CA THR A 164 0.08 9.14 6.39
C THR A 164 -0.95 8.87 5.29
N THR A 165 -1.01 7.63 4.83
CA THR A 165 -1.97 7.16 3.82
C THR A 165 -2.59 5.84 4.27
N ILE A 166 -3.90 5.74 4.17
CA ILE A 166 -4.68 4.52 4.41
C ILE A 166 -5.21 4.02 3.09
N ASN A 167 -4.83 2.82 2.72
CA ASN A 167 -5.33 2.16 1.52
C ASN A 167 -6.28 1.02 1.89
N ILE A 168 -7.46 1.04 1.29
CA ILE A 168 -8.49 0.00 1.46
C ILE A 168 -8.62 -0.76 0.15
N PRO A 169 -8.03 -1.95 0.02
CA PRO A 169 -8.09 -2.69 -1.22
C PRO A 169 -9.36 -3.54 -1.36
N ASP A 170 -9.87 -3.60 -2.58
CA ASP A 170 -10.74 -4.68 -3.06
C ASP A 170 -9.85 -5.78 -3.64
N THR A 171 -9.26 -6.58 -2.76
CA THR A 171 -8.19 -7.53 -3.07
C THR A 171 -8.65 -8.65 -4.01
N VAL A 172 -9.93 -9.02 -3.97
CA VAL A 172 -10.47 -10.10 -4.79
C VAL A 172 -11.34 -9.60 -5.95
N GLY A 173 -11.35 -8.28 -6.20
CA GLY A 173 -12.08 -7.68 -7.32
C GLY A 173 -13.60 -7.93 -7.29
N TYR A 174 -14.16 -7.98 -6.08
CA TYR A 174 -15.55 -8.38 -5.83
C TYR A 174 -16.51 -7.19 -5.61
N ALA A 175 -15.95 -6.02 -5.36
CA ALA A 175 -16.73 -4.83 -5.09
C ALA A 175 -17.51 -4.33 -6.32
N ILE A 176 -18.62 -3.65 -6.05
CA ILE A 176 -19.35 -2.86 -7.04
C ILE A 176 -19.37 -1.38 -6.60
N PRO A 177 -19.38 -0.40 -7.54
CA PRO A 177 -19.04 1.00 -7.24
C PRO A 177 -19.86 1.61 -6.10
N GLU A 178 -21.17 1.49 -6.13
CA GLU A 178 -22.05 2.08 -5.12
C GLU A 178 -21.78 1.52 -3.70
N LEU A 179 -21.62 0.20 -3.60
CA LEU A 179 -21.38 -0.43 -2.31
C LEU A 179 -19.98 -0.12 -1.78
N TYR A 180 -19.00 -0.10 -2.67
CA TYR A 180 -17.63 0.23 -2.30
C TYR A 180 -17.48 1.70 -1.88
N GLY A 181 -18.07 2.62 -2.64
CA GLY A 181 -18.11 4.04 -2.28
C GLY A 181 -18.78 4.28 -0.92
N ASN A 182 -19.91 3.62 -0.65
CA ASN A 182 -20.59 3.68 0.65
C ASN A 182 -19.73 3.07 1.78
N PHE A 183 -18.99 2.01 1.49
CA PHE A 183 -18.08 1.39 2.44
C PHE A 183 -16.95 2.37 2.85
N ILE A 184 -16.30 2.99 1.88
CA ILE A 184 -15.24 4.00 2.13
C ILE A 184 -15.80 5.21 2.89
N LYS A 185 -16.98 5.70 2.49
CA LYS A 185 -17.68 6.79 3.18
C LYS A 185 -17.92 6.44 4.66
N THR A 186 -18.48 5.25 4.91
CA THR A 186 -18.76 4.77 6.28
C THR A 186 -17.49 4.69 7.13
N LEU A 187 -16.38 4.19 6.58
CA LEU A 187 -15.10 4.15 7.27
C LEU A 187 -14.64 5.55 7.65
N ARG A 188 -14.67 6.50 6.70
CA ARG A 188 -14.23 7.87 6.93
C ARG A 188 -15.07 8.60 7.98
N GLU A 189 -16.36 8.31 8.04
CA GLU A 189 -17.27 8.89 9.03
C GLU A 189 -17.11 8.30 10.44
N ARG A 190 -16.74 7.01 10.51
CA ARG A 190 -16.64 6.27 11.79
C ARG A 190 -15.25 6.33 12.43
N VAL A 191 -14.20 6.57 11.66
CA VAL A 191 -12.82 6.65 12.18
C VAL A 191 -12.55 8.07 12.67
N PRO A 192 -12.36 8.29 14.00
CA PRO A 192 -12.32 9.64 14.59
C PRO A 192 -11.18 10.52 14.09
N ASN A 193 -10.06 9.93 13.68
CA ASN A 193 -8.87 10.62 13.18
C ASN A 193 -8.68 10.46 11.66
N SER A 194 -9.76 10.19 10.92
CA SER A 194 -9.74 9.95 9.48
C SER A 194 -9.23 11.13 8.66
N ASP A 195 -9.36 12.34 9.18
CA ASP A 195 -8.89 13.60 8.58
C ASP A 195 -7.34 13.77 8.61
N LYS A 196 -6.65 12.96 9.40
CA LYS A 196 -5.18 13.01 9.55
C LYS A 196 -4.42 12.18 8.53
N ALA A 197 -5.12 11.42 7.68
CA ALA A 197 -4.52 10.60 6.64
C ALA A 197 -5.15 10.83 5.27
N ILE A 198 -4.39 10.58 4.22
CA ILE A 198 -4.87 10.48 2.85
C ILE A 198 -5.56 9.14 2.69
N TRP A 199 -6.73 9.13 2.03
CA TRP A 199 -7.43 7.90 1.71
C TRP A 199 -7.10 7.44 0.31
N SER A 200 -6.71 6.20 0.18
CA SER A 200 -6.33 5.53 -1.05
C SER A 200 -7.19 4.30 -1.28
N VAL A 201 -7.41 3.97 -2.54
CA VAL A 201 -8.11 2.75 -2.96
C VAL A 201 -7.24 1.97 -3.93
N HIS A 202 -7.38 0.64 -3.91
CA HIS A 202 -6.70 -0.28 -4.82
C HIS A 202 -7.69 -1.37 -5.21
N CYS A 203 -8.17 -1.36 -6.44
CA CYS A 203 -9.25 -2.24 -6.88
C CYS A 203 -8.76 -3.22 -7.93
N HIS A 204 -8.96 -4.53 -7.67
CA HIS A 204 -8.72 -5.58 -8.66
C HIS A 204 -9.86 -5.67 -9.67
N ASN A 205 -9.61 -6.31 -10.81
CA ASN A 205 -10.48 -6.23 -11.99
C ASN A 205 -11.20 -7.54 -12.33
N ASP A 206 -11.41 -8.42 -11.35
CA ASP A 206 -12.02 -9.73 -11.57
C ASP A 206 -13.44 -9.63 -12.13
N LEU A 207 -14.20 -8.64 -11.71
CA LEU A 207 -15.53 -8.34 -12.27
C LEU A 207 -15.51 -7.24 -13.35
N GLY A 208 -14.34 -6.77 -13.79
CA GLY A 208 -14.24 -5.65 -14.73
C GLY A 208 -14.59 -4.29 -14.14
N MET A 209 -14.62 -4.15 -12.81
CA MET A 209 -15.10 -2.96 -12.10
C MET A 209 -13.99 -2.10 -11.48
N ALA A 210 -12.71 -2.45 -11.65
CA ALA A 210 -11.61 -1.77 -10.96
C ALA A 210 -11.64 -0.25 -11.17
N VAL A 211 -11.77 0.22 -12.41
CA VAL A 211 -11.82 1.65 -12.73
C VAL A 211 -13.07 2.30 -12.11
N ALA A 212 -14.24 1.68 -12.29
CA ALA A 212 -15.49 2.22 -11.75
C ALA A 212 -15.50 2.29 -10.22
N ASN A 213 -14.89 1.31 -9.55
CA ASN A 213 -14.75 1.30 -8.09
C ASN A 213 -13.77 2.36 -7.57
N SER A 214 -12.81 2.78 -8.40
CA SER A 214 -11.79 3.76 -8.02
C SER A 214 -12.22 5.21 -8.21
N LEU A 215 -13.29 5.46 -8.99
CA LEU A 215 -13.83 6.79 -9.32
C LEU A 215 -14.98 7.18 -8.39
#